data_4d506b72f0b294e9aca5f452f55505f6
#
_entry.id   4d506b72f0b294e9aca5f452f55505f6
#
_cell.length_a   1.000
_cell.length_b   1.000
_cell.length_c   1.000
_cell.angle_alpha   90.00
_cell.angle_beta   90.00
_cell.angle_gamma   90.00
#
_symmetry.space_group_name_H-M   'P 1'
#
loop_
_entity.id
_entity.type
_entity.pdbx_description
1 polymer ?
#
loop_
_entity_poly.entity_id
_entity_poly.type
_entity_poly.pdbx_seq_one_letter_code
_entity_poly.pdbx_strand_id
1 'polypeptide(L)'
;MVVAAVAGTRLSEVNARRLLDLAWAAHAVALLGLLAGPVRFGFAPALSVTAWLVVTAYVVERQIFPQLKARWAMGGLGAVAVAMAWLFPGTLLHEQASAWLPLHWALGIASYGLFAAAVVHGWLMTRSERLIRSASEPATGVPLPPLYSQSRTPPPSRIGLSN
;
A
#
# COMPACT_ATOMS: atom_id res chain seq x y z
N MET A 1 17.94 -5.47 2.77
CA MET A 1 16.79 -4.54 2.78
C MET A 1 16.96 -3.37 3.76
N VAL A 2 17.50 -3.55 4.98
CA VAL A 2 17.75 -2.45 5.93
C VAL A 2 18.65 -1.38 5.31
N VAL A 3 19.70 -1.75 4.58
CA VAL A 3 20.62 -0.81 3.88
C VAL A 3 19.86 0.03 2.85
N ALA A 4 18.86 -0.54 2.15
CA ALA A 4 18.02 0.20 1.22
C ALA A 4 17.07 1.18 1.92
N ALA A 5 16.60 0.86 3.12
CA ALA A 5 15.77 1.77 3.92
C ALA A 5 16.57 2.97 4.44
N VAL A 6 17.81 2.76 4.90
CA VAL A 6 18.70 3.83 5.37
C VAL A 6 19.25 4.68 4.22
N ALA A 7 19.55 4.06 3.07
CA ALA A 7 20.02 4.76 1.88
C ALA A 7 18.91 5.51 1.12
N GLY A 8 17.64 5.32 1.50
CA GLY A 8 16.47 5.81 0.78
C GLY A 8 16.33 7.32 0.68
N THR A 9 16.98 8.06 1.53
CA THR A 9 17.02 9.53 1.46
C THR A 9 17.96 10.06 0.37
N ARG A 10 18.83 9.18 -0.20
CA ARG A 10 19.85 9.57 -1.18
C ARG A 10 19.70 8.88 -2.54
N LEU A 11 18.80 7.89 -2.67
CA LEU A 11 18.58 7.18 -3.92
C LEU A 11 17.54 7.88 -4.78
N SER A 12 17.78 7.92 -6.09
CA SER A 12 16.76 8.37 -7.04
C SER A 12 15.52 7.47 -6.95
N GLU A 13 14.35 8.03 -7.25
CA GLU A 13 13.06 7.31 -7.26
C GLU A 13 13.13 6.01 -8.08
N VAL A 14 13.81 6.04 -9.22
CA VAL A 14 13.99 4.90 -10.13
C VAL A 14 14.82 3.79 -9.47
N ASN A 15 15.92 4.14 -8.84
CA ASN A 15 16.78 3.18 -8.17
C ASN A 15 16.11 2.55 -6.95
N ALA A 16 15.34 3.33 -6.19
CA ALA A 16 14.57 2.83 -5.07
C ALA A 16 13.49 1.81 -5.50
N ARG A 17 12.83 2.05 -6.64
CA ARG A 17 11.87 1.09 -7.23
C ARG A 17 12.55 -0.20 -7.66
N ARG A 18 13.66 -0.12 -8.40
CA ARG A 18 14.43 -1.28 -8.84
C ARG A 18 14.93 -2.12 -7.66
N LEU A 19 15.41 -1.49 -6.60
CA LEU A 19 15.84 -2.18 -5.38
C LEU A 19 14.70 -2.95 -4.72
N LEU A 20 13.51 -2.36 -4.65
CA LEU A 20 12.33 -3.05 -4.10
C LEU A 20 11.96 -4.26 -4.98
N ASP A 21 11.98 -4.13 -6.31
CA ASP A 21 11.67 -5.22 -7.23
C ASP A 21 12.67 -6.37 -7.11
N LEU A 22 13.96 -6.04 -7.05
CA LEU A 22 15.02 -7.03 -6.83
C LEU A 22 14.88 -7.73 -5.48
N ALA A 23 14.59 -6.98 -4.43
CA ALA A 23 14.37 -7.54 -3.10
C ALA A 23 13.12 -8.42 -3.03
N TRP A 24 12.04 -8.04 -3.71
CA TRP A 24 10.83 -8.86 -3.85
C TRP A 24 11.10 -10.17 -4.60
N ALA A 25 11.83 -10.12 -5.73
CA ALA A 25 12.21 -11.30 -6.48
C ALA A 25 13.16 -12.21 -5.68
N ALA A 26 14.16 -11.64 -5.00
CA ALA A 26 15.07 -12.41 -4.14
C ALA A 26 14.33 -13.08 -2.97
N HIS A 27 13.32 -12.42 -2.40
CA HIS A 27 12.46 -13.01 -1.36
C HIS A 27 11.66 -14.19 -1.92
N ALA A 28 11.10 -14.06 -3.14
CA ALA A 28 10.42 -15.17 -3.82
C ALA A 28 11.34 -16.38 -4.03
N VAL A 29 12.57 -16.14 -4.50
CA VAL A 29 13.59 -17.21 -4.68
C VAL A 29 13.91 -17.88 -3.34
N ALA A 30 14.06 -17.11 -2.27
CA ALA A 30 14.30 -17.66 -0.92
C ALA A 30 13.13 -18.54 -0.44
N LEU A 31 11.88 -18.12 -0.68
CA LEU A 31 10.68 -18.92 -0.35
C LEU A 31 10.61 -20.21 -1.17
N LEU A 32 10.91 -20.15 -2.48
CA LEU A 32 10.98 -21.34 -3.34
C LEU A 32 12.09 -22.30 -2.90
N GLY A 33 13.25 -21.76 -2.53
CA GLY A 33 14.37 -22.56 -1.97
C GLY A 33 13.97 -23.27 -0.69
N LEU A 34 13.14 -22.69 0.14
CA LEU A 34 12.61 -23.32 1.36
C LEU A 34 11.69 -24.52 1.02
N LEU A 35 11.01 -24.47 -0.12
CA LEU A 35 10.13 -25.58 -0.58
C LEU A 35 10.93 -26.71 -1.27
N ALA A 36 12.13 -26.45 -1.75
CA ALA A 36 12.98 -27.43 -2.42
C ALA A 36 13.73 -28.37 -1.43
N GLY A 37 13.72 -28.03 -0.13
CA GLY A 37 14.35 -28.80 0.95
C GLY A 37 13.34 -29.50 1.86
N PRO A 38 13.80 -30.05 2.99
CA PRO A 38 12.89 -30.57 4.01
C PRO A 38 11.98 -29.46 4.51
N VAL A 39 10.69 -29.61 4.26
CA VAL A 39 9.70 -28.55 4.51
C VAL A 39 9.66 -28.25 6.01
N ARG A 40 9.97 -27.02 6.36
CA ARG A 40 9.84 -26.48 7.72
C ARG A 40 8.63 -25.58 7.79
N PHE A 41 7.88 -25.70 8.86
CA PHE A 41 6.72 -24.85 9.10
C PHE A 41 6.76 -24.25 10.50
N GLY A 42 6.24 -23.03 10.63
CA GLY A 42 6.17 -22.32 11.89
C GLY A 42 5.69 -20.89 11.68
N PHE A 43 5.56 -20.17 12.78
CA PHE A 43 5.08 -18.77 12.77
C PHE A 43 5.92 -17.87 11.85
N ALA A 44 7.25 -17.93 11.93
CA ALA A 44 8.12 -17.04 11.19
C ALA A 44 8.16 -17.34 9.68
N PRO A 45 8.23 -18.60 9.21
CA PRO A 45 8.00 -18.92 7.79
C PRO A 45 6.64 -18.47 7.28
N ALA A 46 5.56 -18.66 8.04
CA ALA A 46 4.23 -18.19 7.66
C ALA A 46 4.17 -16.65 7.54
N LEU A 47 4.78 -15.94 8.51
CA LEU A 47 4.91 -14.48 8.48
C LEU A 47 5.70 -14.00 7.24
N SER A 48 6.77 -14.72 6.86
CA SER A 48 7.56 -14.40 5.68
C SER A 48 6.76 -14.53 4.39
N VAL A 49 5.96 -15.59 4.23
CA VAL A 49 5.04 -15.74 3.10
C VAL A 49 4.00 -14.62 3.07
N THR A 50 3.38 -14.32 4.22
CA THR A 50 2.38 -13.26 4.34
C THR A 50 2.97 -11.89 3.96
N ALA A 51 4.16 -11.57 4.46
CA ALA A 51 4.85 -10.33 4.13
C ALA A 51 5.19 -10.24 2.64
N TRP A 52 5.60 -11.34 2.00
CA TRP A 52 5.84 -11.39 0.57
C TRP A 52 4.55 -11.14 -0.23
N LEU A 53 3.42 -11.70 0.19
CA LEU A 53 2.11 -11.45 -0.44
C LEU A 53 1.69 -9.97 -0.32
N VAL A 54 1.88 -9.35 0.85
CA VAL A 54 1.60 -7.91 1.05
C VAL A 54 2.47 -7.04 0.15
N VAL A 55 3.77 -7.35 0.04
CA VAL A 55 4.67 -6.63 -0.87
C VAL A 55 4.27 -6.88 -2.32
N THR A 56 3.81 -8.08 -2.69
CA THR A 56 3.29 -8.39 -4.03
C THR A 56 2.07 -7.54 -4.36
N ALA A 57 1.10 -7.45 -3.45
CA ALA A 57 -0.06 -6.58 -3.62
C ALA A 57 0.37 -5.13 -3.85
N TYR A 58 1.29 -4.61 -3.06
CA TYR A 58 1.85 -3.27 -3.26
C TYR A 58 2.54 -3.11 -4.62
N VAL A 59 3.32 -4.11 -5.07
CA VAL A 59 3.99 -4.08 -6.39
C VAL A 59 2.97 -4.03 -7.53
N VAL A 60 1.84 -4.73 -7.40
CA VAL A 60 0.74 -4.67 -8.36
C VAL A 60 0.01 -3.33 -8.30
N GLU A 61 -0.39 -2.88 -7.10
CA GLU A 61 -1.14 -1.64 -6.92
C GLU A 61 -0.39 -0.40 -7.41
N ARG A 62 0.93 -0.34 -7.23
CA ARG A 62 1.72 0.78 -7.72
C ARG A 62 1.76 0.89 -9.25
N GLN A 63 1.43 -0.16 -10.00
CA GLN A 63 1.28 -0.09 -11.46
C GLN A 63 0.03 0.72 -11.83
N ILE A 64 -1.01 0.65 -10.98
CA ILE A 64 -2.28 1.34 -11.18
C ILE A 64 -2.21 2.75 -10.54
N PHE A 65 -1.55 2.85 -9.38
CA PHE A 65 -1.44 4.07 -8.59
C PHE A 65 0.04 4.47 -8.36
N PRO A 66 0.72 5.10 -9.34
CA PRO A 66 2.15 5.44 -9.28
C PRO A 66 2.55 6.37 -8.12
N GLN A 67 1.58 7.10 -7.55
CA GLN A 67 1.77 8.02 -6.42
C GLN A 67 1.94 7.32 -5.06
N LEU A 68 1.78 6.01 -4.97
CA LEU A 68 1.96 5.27 -3.72
C LEU A 68 3.41 5.36 -3.23
N LYS A 69 3.60 5.98 -2.05
CA LYS A 69 4.93 6.23 -1.47
C LYS A 69 5.31 5.24 -0.34
N ALA A 70 4.59 4.12 -0.22
CA ALA A 70 4.79 3.15 0.89
C ALA A 70 6.00 2.22 0.71
N ARG A 71 6.83 2.41 -0.32
CA ARG A 71 7.94 1.50 -0.68
C ARG A 71 8.91 1.18 0.47
N TRP A 72 9.21 2.17 1.32
CA TRP A 72 10.13 1.98 2.45
C TRP A 72 9.52 1.14 3.55
N ALA A 73 8.23 1.34 3.82
CA ALA A 73 7.49 0.51 4.77
C ALA A 73 7.40 -0.93 4.27
N MET A 74 7.14 -1.15 2.98
CA MET A 74 7.10 -2.48 2.36
C MET A 74 8.48 -3.15 2.37
N GLY A 75 9.54 -2.39 2.07
CA GLY A 75 10.92 -2.86 2.17
C GLY A 75 11.29 -3.27 3.59
N GLY A 76 10.93 -2.47 4.58
CA GLY A 76 11.15 -2.76 6.00
C GLY A 76 10.36 -4.00 6.47
N LEU A 77 9.08 -4.10 6.11
CA LEU A 77 8.24 -5.25 6.42
C LEU A 77 8.86 -6.55 5.90
N GLY A 78 9.24 -6.58 4.61
CA GLY A 78 9.89 -7.74 4.01
C GLY A 78 11.21 -8.11 4.68
N ALA A 79 12.05 -7.10 5.02
CA ALA A 79 13.32 -7.33 5.71
C ALA A 79 13.14 -7.96 7.09
N VAL A 80 12.20 -7.43 7.89
CA VAL A 80 11.89 -7.96 9.22
C VAL A 80 11.36 -9.38 9.12
N ALA A 81 10.43 -9.65 8.19
CA ALA A 81 9.86 -10.98 8.01
C ALA A 81 10.91 -12.02 7.59
N VAL A 82 11.83 -11.69 6.68
CA VAL A 82 12.93 -12.56 6.28
C VAL A 82 13.89 -12.81 7.44
N ALA A 83 14.25 -11.77 8.20
CA ALA A 83 15.11 -11.92 9.37
C ALA A 83 14.47 -12.81 10.44
N MET A 84 13.17 -12.65 10.71
CA MET A 84 12.42 -13.49 11.62
C MET A 84 12.38 -14.97 11.16
N ALA A 85 12.14 -15.20 9.86
CA ALA A 85 12.14 -16.57 9.30
C ALA A 85 13.51 -17.23 9.37
N TRP A 86 14.59 -16.44 9.25
CA TRP A 86 15.96 -16.95 9.41
C TRP A 86 16.29 -17.28 10.87
N LEU A 87 15.87 -16.43 11.82
CA LEU A 87 16.09 -16.63 13.26
C LEU A 87 15.23 -17.77 13.82
N PHE A 88 14.04 -17.95 13.30
CA PHE A 88 13.06 -18.94 13.75
C PHE A 88 12.58 -19.80 12.57
N PRO A 89 13.41 -20.72 12.08
CA PRO A 89 13.13 -21.46 10.84
C PRO A 89 11.94 -22.46 10.97
N GLY A 90 11.33 -22.57 12.14
CA GLY A 90 10.23 -23.49 12.39
C GLY A 90 10.68 -24.94 12.56
N THR A 91 9.69 -25.82 12.70
CA THR A 91 9.89 -27.27 12.89
C THR A 91 9.78 -28.02 11.57
N LEU A 92 10.54 -29.12 11.45
CA LEU A 92 10.41 -30.03 10.31
C LEU A 92 9.04 -30.68 10.31
N LEU A 93 8.41 -30.72 9.16
CA LEU A 93 7.21 -31.49 8.94
C LEU A 93 7.58 -32.98 8.84
N HIS A 94 6.93 -33.80 9.65
CA HIS A 94 7.06 -35.24 9.56
C HIS A 94 6.39 -35.77 8.30
N GLU A 95 6.93 -36.81 7.70
CA GLU A 95 6.47 -37.43 6.43
C GLU A 95 5.00 -37.92 6.45
N GLN A 96 4.37 -38.00 7.62
CA GLN A 96 2.97 -38.44 7.77
C GLN A 96 1.95 -37.29 7.60
N ALA A 97 2.40 -36.07 7.20
CA ALA A 97 1.48 -34.98 6.96
C ALA A 97 0.58 -35.27 5.74
N SER A 98 -0.73 -35.09 5.91
CA SER A 98 -1.71 -35.23 4.83
C SER A 98 -1.30 -34.41 3.62
N ALA A 99 -1.45 -34.93 2.39
CA ALA A 99 -1.21 -34.22 1.13
C ALA A 99 -2.01 -32.91 1.01
N TRP A 100 -3.12 -32.79 1.75
CA TRP A 100 -3.96 -31.58 1.81
C TRP A 100 -3.46 -30.50 2.78
N LEU A 101 -2.52 -30.85 3.65
CA LEU A 101 -2.03 -29.93 4.70
C LEU A 101 -1.36 -28.68 4.13
N PRO A 102 -0.50 -28.75 3.09
CA PRO A 102 0.06 -27.56 2.45
C PRO A 102 -1.01 -26.64 1.86
N LEU A 103 -2.04 -27.22 1.22
CA LEU A 103 -3.15 -26.44 0.67
C LEU A 103 -3.95 -25.73 1.76
N HIS A 104 -4.25 -26.45 2.86
CA HIS A 104 -4.93 -25.84 4.01
C HIS A 104 -4.15 -24.67 4.59
N TRP A 105 -2.84 -24.79 4.72
CA TRP A 105 -2.00 -23.68 5.19
C TRP A 105 -1.92 -22.54 4.20
N ALA A 106 -1.79 -22.84 2.90
CA ALA A 106 -1.77 -21.81 1.86
C ALA A 106 -3.06 -20.99 1.87
N LEU A 107 -4.22 -21.65 1.98
CA LEU A 107 -5.53 -20.99 2.09
C LEU A 107 -5.65 -20.17 3.38
N GLY A 108 -5.17 -20.69 4.51
CA GLY A 108 -5.13 -19.97 5.79
C GLY A 108 -4.28 -18.70 5.68
N ILE A 109 -3.06 -18.80 5.18
CA ILE A 109 -2.16 -17.65 4.99
C ILE A 109 -2.77 -16.64 4.02
N ALA A 110 -3.33 -17.10 2.90
CA ALA A 110 -3.97 -16.24 1.92
C ALA A 110 -5.18 -15.48 2.52
N SER A 111 -6.00 -16.15 3.32
CA SER A 111 -7.16 -15.50 3.98
C SER A 111 -6.73 -14.43 4.98
N TYR A 112 -5.71 -14.67 5.79
CA TYR A 112 -5.13 -13.65 6.68
C TYR A 112 -4.51 -12.49 5.90
N GLY A 113 -3.81 -12.77 4.79
CA GLY A 113 -3.26 -11.74 3.91
C GLY A 113 -4.34 -10.85 3.29
N LEU A 114 -5.43 -11.43 2.79
CA LEU A 114 -6.58 -10.70 2.25
C LEU A 114 -7.27 -9.87 3.33
N PHE A 115 -7.44 -10.40 4.53
CA PHE A 115 -8.01 -9.66 5.65
C PHE A 115 -7.15 -8.46 6.04
N ALA A 116 -5.83 -8.65 6.14
CA ALA A 116 -4.90 -7.55 6.40
C ALA A 116 -4.95 -6.49 5.30
N ALA A 117 -5.02 -6.89 4.03
CA ALA A 117 -5.17 -5.97 2.90
C ALA A 117 -6.49 -5.18 3.00
N ALA A 118 -7.61 -5.84 3.32
CA ALA A 118 -8.90 -5.17 3.50
C ALA A 118 -8.87 -4.12 4.63
N VAL A 119 -8.22 -4.41 5.76
CA VAL A 119 -8.03 -3.46 6.87
C VAL A 119 -7.22 -2.24 6.42
N VAL A 120 -6.11 -2.46 5.69
CA VAL A 120 -5.28 -1.35 5.16
C VAL A 120 -6.07 -0.49 4.18
N HIS A 121 -6.80 -1.11 3.25
CA HIS A 121 -7.64 -0.38 2.30
C HIS A 121 -8.74 0.43 3.00
N GLY A 122 -9.44 -0.15 3.97
CA GLY A 122 -10.45 0.54 4.77
C GLY A 122 -9.87 1.75 5.52
N TRP A 123 -8.68 1.60 6.09
CA TRP A 123 -7.98 2.70 6.75
C TRP A 123 -7.58 3.81 5.76
N LEU A 124 -7.07 3.45 4.57
CA LEU A 124 -6.71 4.42 3.53
C LEU A 124 -7.94 5.19 3.02
N MET A 125 -9.07 4.51 2.80
CA MET A 125 -10.33 5.14 2.40
C MET A 125 -10.79 6.15 3.46
N THR A 126 -10.84 5.74 4.72
CA THR A 126 -11.22 6.62 5.84
C THR A 126 -10.31 7.86 5.94
N ARG A 127 -9.01 7.66 5.72
CA ARG A 127 -8.04 8.77 5.69
C ARG A 127 -8.31 9.73 4.53
N SER A 128 -8.57 9.20 3.34
CA SER A 128 -8.89 10.00 2.15
C SER A 128 -10.17 10.82 2.33
N GLU A 129 -11.21 10.21 2.89
CA GLU A 129 -12.46 10.91 3.21
C GLU A 129 -12.25 12.07 4.19
N ARG A 130 -11.45 11.87 5.23
CA ARG A 130 -11.11 12.93 6.19
C ARG A 130 -10.40 14.09 5.52
N LEU A 131 -9.44 13.83 4.61
CA LEU A 131 -8.73 14.85 3.87
C LEU A 131 -9.66 15.64 2.93
N ILE A 132 -10.59 14.96 2.26
CA ILE A 132 -11.58 15.60 1.39
C ILE A 132 -12.52 16.50 2.23
N ARG A 133 -13.02 16.01 3.37
CA ARG A 133 -13.88 16.79 4.26
C ARG A 133 -13.19 18.04 4.80
N SER A 134 -11.94 17.91 5.25
CA SER A 134 -11.14 19.06 5.73
C SER A 134 -10.82 20.07 4.64
N ALA A 135 -10.68 19.63 3.38
CA ALA A 135 -10.50 20.52 2.24
C ALA A 135 -11.81 21.19 1.78
N SER A 136 -12.97 20.59 2.10
CA SER A 136 -14.30 21.08 1.73
C SER A 136 -14.92 21.98 2.80
N GLU A 137 -14.32 22.06 4.01
CA GLU A 137 -14.75 23.07 4.99
C GLU A 137 -14.38 24.46 4.44
N PRO A 138 -15.39 25.35 4.16
CA PRO A 138 -15.09 26.70 3.74
C PRO A 138 -14.27 27.35 4.84
N ALA A 139 -13.15 28.00 4.46
CA ALA A 139 -12.37 28.82 5.38
C ALA A 139 -13.35 29.84 6.01
N THR A 140 -13.84 29.53 7.20
CA THR A 140 -14.73 30.40 7.98
C THR A 140 -13.95 31.67 8.27
N GLY A 141 -14.13 32.70 7.46
CA GLY A 141 -13.47 33.99 7.64
C GLY A 141 -13.34 34.86 6.40
N VAL A 142 -13.56 34.32 5.20
CA VAL A 142 -13.64 35.18 4.00
C VAL A 142 -15.13 35.38 3.69
N PRO A 143 -15.70 36.61 3.91
CA PRO A 143 -17.06 36.89 3.47
C PRO A 143 -17.08 36.73 1.94
N LEU A 144 -17.85 35.76 1.44
CA LEU A 144 -18.12 35.68 0.01
C LEU A 144 -18.66 37.04 -0.44
N PRO A 145 -18.11 37.69 -1.48
CA PRO A 145 -18.69 38.90 -1.99
C PRO A 145 -20.13 38.59 -2.40
N PRO A 146 -21.10 39.42 -2.00
CA PRO A 146 -22.47 39.14 -2.29
C PRO A 146 -22.71 39.07 -3.79
N LEU A 147 -23.12 37.90 -4.28
CA LEU A 147 -23.40 37.63 -5.69
C LEU A 147 -24.53 38.52 -6.28
N TYR A 148 -25.13 39.38 -5.44
CA TYR A 148 -26.24 40.26 -5.80
C TYR A 148 -25.82 41.63 -6.37
N SER A 149 -24.56 41.99 -6.43
CA SER A 149 -24.15 43.32 -6.89
C SER A 149 -23.97 43.47 -8.41
N GLN A 150 -24.09 42.38 -9.17
CA GLN A 150 -23.81 42.44 -10.62
C GLN A 150 -25.06 42.50 -11.53
N SER A 151 -26.26 42.50 -11.01
CA SER A 151 -27.46 42.51 -11.85
C SER A 151 -28.21 43.88 -11.91
N ARG A 152 -27.58 44.96 -11.48
CA ARG A 152 -28.12 46.31 -11.81
C ARG A 152 -27.50 46.84 -13.08
N THR A 153 -27.90 46.31 -14.23
CA THR A 153 -27.85 47.07 -15.47
C THR A 153 -28.82 48.26 -15.34
N PRO A 154 -28.37 49.51 -15.45
CA PRO A 154 -29.27 50.64 -15.48
C PRO A 154 -30.21 50.51 -16.68
N PRO A 155 -31.49 50.89 -16.56
CA PRO A 155 -32.40 50.83 -17.69
C PRO A 155 -31.91 51.75 -18.81
N PRO A 156 -32.12 51.39 -20.10
CA PRO A 156 -31.69 52.19 -21.24
C PRO A 156 -32.42 53.56 -21.16
N SER A 157 -31.62 54.62 -21.19
CA SER A 157 -32.13 55.98 -21.28
C SER A 157 -32.97 56.11 -22.54
N ARG A 158 -34.26 56.42 -22.38
CA ARG A 158 -35.13 56.81 -23.50
C ARG A 158 -34.58 58.06 -24.16
N ILE A 159 -34.00 57.88 -25.32
CA ILE A 159 -33.71 59.04 -26.19
C ILE A 159 -35.05 59.58 -26.67
N GLY A 160 -35.44 60.73 -26.15
CA GLY A 160 -36.61 61.48 -26.63
C GLY A 160 -36.35 61.93 -28.06
N LEU A 161 -37.16 61.39 -28.96
CA LEU A 161 -37.35 61.99 -30.27
C LEU A 161 -38.35 63.14 -30.08
N SER A 162 -37.83 64.38 -30.09
CA SER A 162 -38.64 65.58 -30.31
C SER A 162 -38.48 66.03 -31.74
N ASN A 163 -39.61 66.31 -32.40
CA ASN A 163 -39.75 66.81 -33.75
C ASN A 163 -38.83 67.95 -34.09
#